data_eaebfc57c3b89423de7d9f0bc1611701
#
_entry.id   eaebfc57c3b89423de7d9f0bc1611701
#
_cell.length_a   1.000
_cell.length_b   1.000
_cell.length_c   1.000
_cell.angle_alpha   90.00
_cell.angle_beta   90.00
_cell.angle_gamma   90.00
#
_symmetry.space_group_name_H-M   'P 1'
#
loop_
_entity.id
_entity.type
_entity.pdbx_description
1 polymer ?
#
loop_
_entity_poly.entity_id
_entity_poly.type
_entity_poly.pdbx_seq_one_letter_code
_entity_poly.pdbx_strand_id
1 'polypeptide(L)'
;MQVVDKQPLVPVIGASGSGKSSVVFAGLIPKLREEGIWLIESFRPQTQPFYGLALALVRLLKPEWDEFQQAGRAAKLVKDFHEGLTLSQLVAAILQQQRSKRILLVVDQFEELYSLCPDEEERQGFLDQLLRVVEIARKQRRPRFTVVFTLRADFYSYVLSYRPFRDALQKYHPQLLGPMTEEELQRAIEKPVENLVELESGLTERMLEDVAAQPGNLPLLEFALTRLWQKQDKGKLTHGAYLEMGGVKQALANHADTIYDKLTPKEQEKAQRIFVQLVHPGAGTEDTRRLATRAEVGEENWELVQELAGESARLVVTGMNEATEEETVEVVHEALIREWQSLREWMTRDRSFRIWQERLRGAMKQWEATGKDDGALLRGVPLAEAEEWRGKRWGELTSGEREFIELGLDLRETEKKEKEKRRRLTIFSLSAGLVGALSLAGLAGWQWGQAKYQKQQVEKVQVSQSEALSSYSNALFSQGQEFDALIEALRGAKPLHSKPNPSMQVVAALRQAVYGVREKNRLEGHSNSVISVSFSPDCKTLASGSVDKT
;
A
#
# COMPACT_ATOMS: atom_id res chain seq x y z
N MET A 1 3.60 -21.10 -28.31
CA MET A 1 4.18 -20.76 -29.63
C MET A 1 3.16 -20.15 -30.59
N GLN A 2 2.15 -20.83 -31.06
CA GLN A 2 1.18 -20.30 -32.05
C GLN A 2 0.51 -18.98 -31.65
N VAL A 3 0.29 -18.72 -30.35
CA VAL A 3 -0.33 -17.49 -29.84
C VAL A 3 0.65 -16.31 -29.96
N VAL A 4 1.92 -16.49 -29.56
CA VAL A 4 2.96 -15.46 -29.62
C VAL A 4 3.25 -15.00 -31.07
N ASP A 5 3.05 -15.91 -32.05
CA ASP A 5 3.21 -15.59 -33.46
C ASP A 5 2.08 -14.72 -34.03
N LYS A 6 0.91 -14.78 -33.42
CA LYS A 6 -0.31 -14.14 -33.94
C LYS A 6 -0.75 -12.92 -33.13
N GLN A 7 -0.42 -12.86 -31.84
CA GLN A 7 -0.89 -11.83 -30.93
C GLN A 7 0.28 -11.01 -30.39
N PRO A 8 0.17 -9.67 -30.40
CA PRO A 8 1.20 -8.80 -29.82
C PRO A 8 1.09 -8.67 -28.30
N LEU A 9 0.01 -9.18 -27.67
CA LEU A 9 -0.20 -9.22 -26.23
C LEU A 9 -0.69 -10.62 -25.85
N VAL A 10 0.01 -11.27 -24.93
CA VAL A 10 -0.30 -12.63 -24.47
C VAL A 10 -0.35 -12.66 -22.96
N PRO A 11 -1.52 -12.46 -22.36
CA PRO A 11 -1.73 -12.64 -20.92
C PRO A 11 -1.65 -14.12 -20.54
N VAL A 12 -0.85 -14.46 -19.52
CA VAL A 12 -0.78 -15.79 -18.90
C VAL A 12 -1.32 -15.67 -17.49
N ILE A 13 -2.53 -16.14 -17.25
CA ILE A 13 -3.27 -15.91 -16.00
C ILE A 13 -3.51 -17.22 -15.28
N GLY A 14 -3.31 -17.25 -13.98
CA GLY A 14 -3.57 -18.44 -13.15
C GLY A 14 -3.35 -18.16 -11.67
N ALA A 15 -3.76 -19.08 -10.82
CA ALA A 15 -3.59 -18.98 -9.38
C ALA A 15 -2.10 -18.83 -8.98
N SER A 16 -1.82 -18.35 -7.75
CA SER A 16 -0.48 -18.41 -7.20
C SER A 16 0.05 -19.84 -7.22
N GLY A 17 1.32 -20.04 -7.60
CA GLY A 17 1.90 -21.38 -7.67
C GLY A 17 1.40 -22.27 -8.82
N SER A 18 0.61 -21.76 -9.78
CA SER A 18 0.13 -22.57 -10.93
C SER A 18 1.19 -22.82 -12.01
N GLY A 19 2.43 -22.38 -11.81
CA GLY A 19 3.51 -22.59 -12.79
C GLY A 19 3.56 -21.58 -13.95
N LYS A 20 2.90 -20.42 -13.86
CA LYS A 20 2.88 -19.37 -14.90
C LYS A 20 4.27 -19.00 -15.40
N SER A 21 5.15 -18.62 -14.47
CA SER A 21 6.54 -18.26 -14.80
C SER A 21 7.29 -19.44 -15.39
N SER A 22 7.11 -20.65 -14.85
CA SER A 22 7.73 -21.88 -15.38
C SER A 22 7.32 -22.17 -16.83
N VAL A 23 6.04 -22.03 -17.17
CA VAL A 23 5.54 -22.19 -18.54
C VAL A 23 6.20 -21.18 -19.50
N VAL A 24 6.39 -19.96 -19.04
CA VAL A 24 7.04 -18.92 -19.87
C VAL A 24 8.54 -19.15 -19.96
N PHE A 25 9.25 -19.27 -18.82
CA PHE A 25 10.72 -19.31 -18.80
C PHE A 25 11.29 -20.67 -19.21
N ALA A 26 10.70 -21.78 -18.77
CA ALA A 26 11.16 -23.11 -19.10
C ALA A 26 10.47 -23.72 -20.33
N GLY A 27 9.22 -23.29 -20.62
CA GLY A 27 8.46 -23.83 -21.73
C GLY A 27 8.53 -23.01 -23.02
N LEU A 28 8.23 -21.70 -22.95
CA LEU A 28 8.11 -20.83 -24.13
C LEU A 28 9.46 -20.30 -24.61
N ILE A 29 10.23 -19.67 -23.71
CA ILE A 29 11.48 -18.98 -24.06
C ILE A 29 12.51 -19.90 -24.73
N PRO A 30 12.80 -21.13 -24.24
CA PRO A 30 13.77 -22.01 -24.89
C PRO A 30 13.38 -22.32 -26.34
N LYS A 31 12.11 -22.64 -26.57
CA LYS A 31 11.59 -22.94 -27.92
C LYS A 31 11.68 -21.75 -28.87
N LEU A 32 11.48 -20.53 -28.38
CA LEU A 32 11.62 -19.32 -29.19
C LEU A 32 13.11 -18.99 -29.45
N ARG A 33 14.01 -19.31 -28.53
CA ARG A 33 15.45 -19.18 -28.73
C ARG A 33 15.97 -20.13 -29.81
N GLU A 34 15.42 -21.35 -29.88
CA GLU A 34 15.75 -22.32 -30.96
C GLU A 34 15.41 -21.79 -32.35
N GLU A 35 14.34 -20.98 -32.50
CA GLU A 35 14.00 -20.34 -33.76
C GLU A 35 15.04 -19.30 -34.22
N GLY A 36 15.87 -18.78 -33.35
CA GLY A 36 16.96 -17.85 -33.65
C GLY A 36 16.53 -16.47 -34.15
N ILE A 37 15.23 -16.17 -34.22
CA ILE A 37 14.67 -14.90 -34.73
C ILE A 37 14.22 -13.95 -33.65
N TRP A 38 14.21 -14.39 -32.37
CA TRP A 38 13.69 -13.61 -31.26
C TRP A 38 14.81 -12.93 -30.46
N LEU A 39 14.56 -11.66 -30.12
CA LEU A 39 15.25 -10.92 -29.07
C LEU A 39 14.35 -10.98 -27.84
N ILE A 40 14.83 -11.58 -26.77
CA ILE A 40 13.98 -11.91 -25.60
C ILE A 40 14.58 -11.26 -24.38
N GLU A 41 13.79 -10.41 -23.72
CA GLU A 41 14.11 -9.85 -22.41
C GLU A 41 12.93 -9.98 -21.47
N SER A 42 13.25 -10.05 -20.19
CA SER A 42 12.25 -10.16 -19.12
C SER A 42 12.56 -9.21 -17.98
N PHE A 43 11.51 -8.73 -17.35
CA PHE A 43 11.61 -7.93 -16.12
C PHE A 43 10.37 -8.12 -15.24
N ARG A 44 10.45 -7.64 -14.00
CA ARG A 44 9.34 -7.50 -13.08
C ARG A 44 9.05 -6.01 -12.85
N PRO A 45 7.78 -5.60 -12.71
CA PRO A 45 7.42 -4.20 -12.50
C PRO A 45 8.02 -3.60 -11.22
N GLN A 46 8.05 -4.36 -10.14
CA GLN A 46 8.50 -3.92 -8.82
C GLN A 46 7.87 -2.57 -8.40
N THR A 47 8.63 -1.74 -7.66
CA THR A 47 8.18 -0.41 -7.24
C THR A 47 8.28 0.65 -8.34
N GLN A 48 9.11 0.42 -9.36
CA GLN A 48 9.41 1.35 -10.45
C GLN A 48 9.29 0.65 -11.83
N PRO A 49 8.08 0.52 -12.37
CA PRO A 49 7.83 -0.28 -13.58
C PRO A 49 8.55 0.26 -14.80
N PHE A 50 8.73 1.58 -14.92
CA PHE A 50 9.50 2.16 -16.02
C PHE A 50 10.99 1.85 -15.94
N TYR A 51 11.55 1.67 -14.72
CA TYR A 51 12.96 1.31 -14.59
C TYR A 51 13.21 -0.12 -15.08
N GLY A 52 12.43 -1.11 -14.66
CA GLY A 52 12.51 -2.47 -15.14
C GLY A 52 12.35 -2.57 -16.67
N LEU A 53 11.39 -1.82 -17.23
CA LEU A 53 11.18 -1.71 -18.67
C LEU A 53 12.41 -1.10 -19.36
N ALA A 54 12.93 0.02 -18.85
CA ALA A 54 14.09 0.70 -19.41
C ALA A 54 15.33 -0.20 -19.44
N LEU A 55 15.58 -0.92 -18.35
CA LEU A 55 16.71 -1.85 -18.25
C LEU A 55 16.60 -2.99 -19.27
N ALA A 56 15.42 -3.61 -19.40
CA ALA A 56 15.18 -4.63 -20.43
C ALA A 56 15.43 -4.10 -21.85
N LEU A 57 15.01 -2.88 -22.13
CA LEU A 57 15.24 -2.25 -23.44
C LEU A 57 16.70 -1.90 -23.68
N VAL A 58 17.44 -1.47 -22.66
CA VAL A 58 18.89 -1.20 -22.76
C VAL A 58 19.65 -2.49 -23.04
N ARG A 59 19.31 -3.60 -22.39
CA ARG A 59 19.91 -4.92 -22.67
C ARG A 59 19.71 -5.36 -24.13
N LEU A 60 18.54 -5.07 -24.71
CA LEU A 60 18.29 -5.32 -26.13
C LEU A 60 19.04 -4.38 -27.08
N LEU A 61 19.23 -3.11 -26.68
CA LEU A 61 19.92 -2.11 -27.50
C LEU A 61 21.43 -2.25 -27.45
N LYS A 62 21.95 -2.61 -26.29
CA LYS A 62 23.38 -2.61 -25.96
C LYS A 62 23.74 -3.84 -25.10
N PRO A 63 23.61 -5.04 -25.65
CA PRO A 63 23.93 -6.28 -24.92
C PRO A 63 25.41 -6.40 -24.53
N GLU A 64 26.30 -5.63 -25.19
CA GLU A 64 27.72 -5.60 -24.93
C GLU A 64 28.13 -4.73 -23.71
N TRP A 65 27.22 -3.93 -23.16
CA TRP A 65 27.47 -3.06 -22.00
C TRP A 65 27.49 -3.87 -20.71
N ASP A 66 28.33 -3.46 -19.77
CA ASP A 66 28.30 -3.99 -18.42
C ASP A 66 27.05 -3.53 -17.64
N GLU A 67 26.78 -4.17 -16.51
CA GLU A 67 25.59 -3.90 -15.71
C GLU A 67 25.52 -2.44 -15.22
N PHE A 68 26.65 -1.83 -14.89
CA PHE A 68 26.71 -0.43 -14.44
C PHE A 68 26.33 0.55 -15.57
N GLN A 69 26.86 0.32 -16.77
CA GLN A 69 26.51 1.11 -17.95
C GLN A 69 25.03 0.95 -18.32
N GLN A 70 24.51 -0.27 -18.23
CA GLN A 70 23.11 -0.57 -18.48
C GLN A 70 22.20 0.13 -17.46
N ALA A 71 22.52 0.06 -16.16
CA ALA A 71 21.78 0.73 -15.10
C ALA A 71 21.77 2.25 -15.25
N GLY A 72 22.94 2.85 -15.51
CA GLY A 72 23.04 4.29 -15.73
C GLY A 72 22.22 4.79 -16.93
N ARG A 73 22.18 4.00 -18.01
CA ARG A 73 21.35 4.32 -19.17
C ARG A 73 19.87 4.10 -18.92
N ALA A 74 19.50 3.07 -18.17
CA ALA A 74 18.13 2.80 -17.78
C ALA A 74 17.56 3.97 -16.95
N ALA A 75 18.31 4.45 -15.95
CA ALA A 75 17.90 5.61 -15.15
C ALA A 75 17.69 6.88 -15.99
N LYS A 76 18.51 7.09 -17.03
CA LYS A 76 18.29 8.19 -18.00
C LYS A 76 17.03 7.96 -18.84
N LEU A 77 16.79 6.73 -19.31
CA LEU A 77 15.62 6.41 -20.10
C LEU A 77 14.32 6.61 -19.33
N VAL A 78 14.30 6.36 -18.03
CA VAL A 78 13.13 6.65 -17.18
C VAL A 78 12.77 8.14 -17.27
N LYS A 79 13.75 9.03 -17.15
CA LYS A 79 13.54 10.49 -17.32
C LYS A 79 13.05 10.83 -18.72
N ASP A 80 13.68 10.23 -19.75
CA ASP A 80 13.28 10.42 -21.15
C ASP A 80 11.80 9.98 -21.37
N PHE A 81 11.32 8.90 -20.69
CA PHE A 81 9.90 8.47 -20.73
C PHE A 81 8.97 9.50 -20.13
N HIS A 82 9.31 10.08 -18.99
CA HIS A 82 8.51 11.14 -18.37
C HIS A 82 8.54 12.46 -19.19
N GLU A 83 9.60 12.70 -19.96
CA GLU A 83 9.75 13.83 -20.87
C GLU A 83 9.10 13.62 -22.25
N GLY A 84 8.45 12.46 -22.46
CA GLY A 84 7.63 12.19 -23.65
C GLY A 84 8.25 11.21 -24.66
N LEU A 85 9.39 10.58 -24.37
CA LEU A 85 9.88 9.45 -25.15
C LEU A 85 8.86 8.30 -25.07
N THR A 86 8.63 7.61 -26.18
CA THR A 86 7.69 6.50 -26.21
C THR A 86 8.37 5.15 -26.39
N LEU A 87 7.81 4.12 -25.77
CA LEU A 87 8.25 2.72 -25.95
C LEU A 87 8.26 2.34 -27.44
N SER A 88 7.29 2.83 -28.22
CA SER A 88 7.20 2.58 -29.66
C SER A 88 8.40 3.08 -30.45
N GLN A 89 8.98 4.23 -30.07
CA GLN A 89 10.17 4.78 -30.69
C GLN A 89 11.39 3.90 -30.41
N LEU A 90 11.55 3.43 -29.16
CA LEU A 90 12.64 2.55 -28.77
C LEU A 90 12.54 1.18 -29.47
N VAL A 91 11.36 0.57 -29.45
CA VAL A 91 11.09 -0.68 -30.16
C VAL A 91 11.38 -0.54 -31.66
N ALA A 92 10.98 0.55 -32.28
CA ALA A 92 11.29 0.82 -33.68
C ALA A 92 12.79 0.93 -33.93
N ALA A 93 13.54 1.61 -33.05
CA ALA A 93 14.98 1.74 -33.15
C ALA A 93 15.69 0.37 -33.05
N ILE A 94 15.31 -0.48 -32.07
CA ILE A 94 15.83 -1.83 -31.93
C ILE A 94 15.57 -2.64 -33.19
N LEU A 95 14.34 -2.61 -33.71
CA LEU A 95 13.93 -3.36 -34.89
C LEU A 95 14.58 -2.84 -36.20
N GLN A 96 14.99 -1.58 -36.26
CA GLN A 96 15.79 -1.04 -37.37
C GLN A 96 17.23 -1.58 -37.38
N GLN A 97 17.84 -1.69 -36.20
CA GLN A 97 19.17 -2.29 -36.05
C GLN A 97 19.16 -3.79 -36.33
N GLN A 98 18.09 -4.49 -35.92
CA GLN A 98 17.91 -5.93 -35.98
C GLN A 98 16.75 -6.31 -36.94
N ARG A 99 16.90 -5.98 -38.26
CA ARG A 99 15.79 -6.05 -39.23
C ARG A 99 15.13 -7.41 -39.39
N SER A 100 15.88 -8.51 -39.19
CA SER A 100 15.38 -9.89 -39.29
C SER A 100 14.80 -10.42 -37.98
N LYS A 101 14.91 -9.67 -36.87
CA LYS A 101 14.50 -10.12 -35.52
C LYS A 101 13.12 -9.66 -35.15
N ARG A 102 12.55 -10.33 -34.15
CA ARG A 102 11.31 -10.01 -33.44
C ARG A 102 11.66 -9.80 -31.96
N ILE A 103 10.92 -8.98 -31.27
CA ILE A 103 11.11 -8.73 -29.83
C ILE A 103 10.03 -9.45 -29.05
N LEU A 104 10.43 -10.23 -28.06
CA LEU A 104 9.58 -10.72 -27.00
C LEU A 104 9.95 -10.01 -25.70
N LEU A 105 9.01 -9.27 -25.15
CA LEU A 105 9.14 -8.67 -23.83
C LEU A 105 8.29 -9.47 -22.83
N VAL A 106 8.92 -10.03 -21.82
CA VAL A 106 8.23 -10.78 -20.78
C VAL A 106 8.13 -9.94 -19.52
N VAL A 107 6.92 -9.66 -19.08
CA VAL A 107 6.64 -8.99 -17.80
C VAL A 107 6.18 -10.05 -16.82
N ASP A 108 7.10 -10.54 -16.00
CA ASP A 108 6.78 -11.55 -15.00
C ASP A 108 6.22 -10.90 -13.72
N GLN A 109 5.29 -11.57 -13.05
CA GLN A 109 4.63 -11.08 -11.84
C GLN A 109 3.99 -9.68 -12.03
N PHE A 110 3.16 -9.55 -13.07
CA PHE A 110 2.51 -8.29 -13.42
C PHE A 110 1.63 -7.72 -12.28
N GLU A 111 1.20 -8.54 -11.34
CA GLU A 111 0.52 -8.13 -10.10
C GLU A 111 1.33 -7.16 -9.25
N GLU A 112 2.67 -7.17 -9.35
CA GLU A 112 3.55 -6.24 -8.63
C GLU A 112 3.25 -4.78 -8.99
N LEU A 113 2.79 -4.52 -10.21
CA LEU A 113 2.34 -3.20 -10.65
C LEU A 113 1.23 -2.63 -9.73
N TYR A 114 0.41 -3.50 -9.15
CA TYR A 114 -0.70 -3.11 -8.27
C TYR A 114 -0.37 -3.25 -6.79
N SER A 115 0.53 -4.14 -6.43
CA SER A 115 0.90 -4.39 -5.04
C SER A 115 2.11 -3.57 -4.57
N LEU A 116 3.05 -3.25 -5.46
CA LEU A 116 4.30 -2.59 -5.10
C LEU A 116 4.41 -1.15 -5.62
N CYS A 117 3.76 -0.80 -6.75
CA CYS A 117 3.77 0.56 -7.29
C CYS A 117 2.56 1.35 -6.74
N PRO A 118 2.73 2.27 -5.79
CA PRO A 118 1.62 3.00 -5.18
C PRO A 118 1.07 4.12 -6.07
N ASP A 119 1.87 4.64 -6.98
CA ASP A 119 1.51 5.77 -7.84
C ASP A 119 0.60 5.30 -8.99
N GLU A 120 -0.62 5.82 -9.03
CA GLU A 120 -1.61 5.47 -10.05
C GLU A 120 -1.27 6.07 -11.42
N GLU A 121 -0.71 7.27 -11.47
CA GLU A 121 -0.31 7.93 -12.73
C GLU A 121 0.85 7.18 -13.37
N GLU A 122 1.83 6.76 -12.56
CA GLU A 122 2.95 5.91 -12.99
C GLU A 122 2.45 4.57 -13.57
N ARG A 123 1.51 3.90 -12.87
CA ARG A 123 0.90 2.65 -13.35
C ARG A 123 0.18 2.83 -14.67
N GLN A 124 -0.67 3.85 -14.78
CA GLN A 124 -1.43 4.13 -16.00
C GLN A 124 -0.51 4.52 -17.15
N GLY A 125 0.49 5.36 -16.90
CA GLY A 125 1.51 5.74 -17.88
C GLY A 125 2.26 4.54 -18.43
N PHE A 126 2.67 3.61 -17.56
CA PHE A 126 3.32 2.37 -17.95
C PHE A 126 2.42 1.49 -18.83
N LEU A 127 1.16 1.30 -18.43
CA LEU A 127 0.17 0.54 -19.20
C LEU A 127 -0.06 1.16 -20.57
N ASP A 128 -0.18 2.46 -20.67
CA ASP A 128 -0.38 3.19 -21.93
C ASP A 128 0.80 3.03 -22.88
N GLN A 129 2.03 3.04 -22.36
CA GLN A 129 3.22 2.77 -23.18
C GLN A 129 3.19 1.36 -23.78
N LEU A 130 2.85 0.34 -22.99
CA LEU A 130 2.71 -1.03 -23.47
C LEU A 130 1.60 -1.15 -24.51
N LEU A 131 0.42 -0.63 -24.22
CA LEU A 131 -0.74 -0.70 -25.11
C LEU A 131 -0.50 -0.01 -26.46
N ARG A 132 0.17 1.14 -26.45
CA ARG A 132 0.51 1.87 -27.67
C ARG A 132 1.36 1.04 -28.64
N VAL A 133 2.36 0.34 -28.14
CA VAL A 133 3.20 -0.53 -28.97
C VAL A 133 2.44 -1.77 -29.44
N VAL A 134 1.64 -2.35 -28.57
CA VAL A 134 0.76 -3.49 -28.88
C VAL A 134 -0.19 -3.14 -30.04
N GLU A 135 -0.83 -1.97 -29.99
CA GLU A 135 -1.73 -1.52 -31.08
C GLU A 135 -0.99 -1.26 -32.41
N ILE A 136 0.24 -0.77 -32.36
CA ILE A 136 1.08 -0.65 -33.56
C ILE A 136 1.45 -2.03 -34.12
N ALA A 137 1.86 -2.95 -33.26
CA ALA A 137 2.25 -4.31 -33.66
C ALA A 137 1.07 -5.11 -34.21
N ARG A 138 -0.16 -4.88 -33.74
CA ARG A 138 -1.40 -5.51 -34.20
C ARG A 138 -1.69 -5.27 -35.69
N LYS A 139 -1.27 -4.12 -36.24
CA LYS A 139 -1.46 -3.80 -37.65
C LYS A 139 -0.61 -4.66 -38.59
N GLN A 140 0.35 -5.42 -38.03
CA GLN A 140 1.23 -6.30 -38.80
C GLN A 140 0.64 -7.72 -38.88
N ARG A 141 0.73 -8.36 -40.03
CA ARG A 141 0.26 -9.74 -40.23
C ARG A 141 0.97 -10.73 -39.27
N ARG A 142 2.23 -10.49 -38.94
CA ARG A 142 3.02 -11.15 -37.91
C ARG A 142 3.64 -10.06 -37.04
N PRO A 143 3.22 -9.91 -35.78
CA PRO A 143 3.77 -8.90 -34.90
C PRO A 143 5.28 -9.05 -34.74
N ARG A 144 6.04 -7.98 -34.94
CA ARG A 144 7.48 -7.97 -34.67
C ARG A 144 7.82 -7.65 -33.22
N PHE A 145 6.80 -7.24 -32.45
CA PHE A 145 6.88 -7.00 -31.01
C PHE A 145 5.72 -7.71 -30.34
N THR A 146 6.04 -8.49 -29.32
CA THR A 146 5.04 -9.21 -28.52
C THR A 146 5.37 -9.04 -27.04
N VAL A 147 4.36 -8.73 -26.24
CA VAL A 147 4.43 -8.73 -24.77
C VAL A 147 3.75 -9.99 -24.26
N VAL A 148 4.45 -10.74 -23.45
CA VAL A 148 3.90 -11.81 -22.61
C VAL A 148 3.94 -11.32 -21.17
N PHE A 149 2.84 -11.40 -20.44
CA PHE A 149 2.88 -11.12 -19.02
C PHE A 149 2.22 -12.23 -18.22
N THR A 150 2.79 -12.53 -17.05
CA THR A 150 2.19 -13.46 -16.09
C THR A 150 1.40 -12.66 -15.06
N LEU A 151 0.19 -13.10 -14.73
CA LEU A 151 -0.68 -12.42 -13.78
C LEU A 151 -1.36 -13.43 -12.85
N ARG A 152 -1.40 -13.14 -11.58
CA ARG A 152 -2.22 -13.88 -10.62
C ARG A 152 -3.71 -13.61 -10.86
N ALA A 153 -4.50 -14.67 -10.80
CA ALA A 153 -5.95 -14.58 -11.09
C ALA A 153 -6.70 -13.68 -10.09
N ASP A 154 -6.27 -13.63 -8.84
CA ASP A 154 -6.84 -12.77 -7.79
C ASP A 154 -6.62 -11.26 -8.06
N PHE A 155 -5.60 -10.90 -8.86
CA PHE A 155 -5.36 -9.52 -9.30
C PHE A 155 -6.12 -9.14 -10.59
N TYR A 156 -6.89 -10.04 -11.16
CA TYR A 156 -7.59 -9.78 -12.44
C TYR A 156 -8.56 -8.60 -12.34
N SER A 157 -9.25 -8.43 -11.22
CA SER A 157 -10.15 -7.29 -10.97
C SER A 157 -9.43 -5.94 -11.00
N TYR A 158 -8.20 -5.87 -10.48
CA TYR A 158 -7.39 -4.65 -10.51
C TYR A 158 -7.00 -4.28 -11.94
N VAL A 159 -6.64 -5.26 -12.75
CA VAL A 159 -6.32 -5.06 -14.17
C VAL A 159 -7.54 -4.55 -14.95
N LEU A 160 -8.74 -5.02 -14.63
CA LEU A 160 -9.98 -4.61 -15.26
C LEU A 160 -10.43 -3.18 -14.86
N SER A 161 -9.92 -2.61 -13.79
CA SER A 161 -10.27 -1.26 -13.34
C SER A 161 -9.80 -0.18 -14.34
N TYR A 162 -8.67 -0.42 -15.02
CA TYR A 162 -8.17 0.50 -16.05
C TYR A 162 -8.75 0.15 -17.42
N ARG A 163 -9.69 0.97 -17.87
CA ARG A 163 -10.49 0.71 -19.08
C ARG A 163 -9.66 0.41 -20.34
N PRO A 164 -8.60 1.17 -20.70
CA PRO A 164 -7.83 0.87 -21.90
C PRO A 164 -7.22 -0.53 -21.90
N PHE A 165 -6.71 -0.98 -20.74
CA PHE A 165 -6.10 -2.29 -20.59
C PHE A 165 -7.15 -3.41 -20.58
N ARG A 166 -8.30 -3.20 -19.93
CA ARG A 166 -9.45 -4.11 -19.99
C ARG A 166 -9.90 -4.35 -21.43
N ASP A 167 -10.05 -3.27 -22.21
CA ASP A 167 -10.50 -3.35 -23.60
C ASP A 167 -9.44 -4.08 -24.48
N ALA A 168 -8.16 -3.98 -24.16
CA ALA A 168 -7.10 -4.78 -24.77
C ALA A 168 -7.23 -6.27 -24.44
N LEU A 169 -7.49 -6.62 -23.17
CA LEU A 169 -7.69 -8.01 -22.74
C LEU A 169 -8.90 -8.67 -23.40
N GLN A 170 -9.92 -7.92 -23.77
CA GLN A 170 -11.05 -8.46 -24.54
C GLN A 170 -10.67 -8.82 -25.99
N LYS A 171 -9.67 -8.10 -26.56
CA LYS A 171 -9.18 -8.38 -27.92
C LYS A 171 -8.19 -9.54 -27.97
N TYR A 172 -7.40 -9.72 -26.90
CA TYR A 172 -6.33 -10.70 -26.82
C TYR A 172 -6.66 -11.74 -25.77
N HIS A 173 -7.09 -12.91 -26.22
CA HIS A 173 -7.55 -13.98 -25.33
C HIS A 173 -6.45 -14.42 -24.37
N PRO A 174 -6.67 -14.34 -23.06
CA PRO A 174 -5.72 -14.78 -22.07
C PRO A 174 -5.50 -16.30 -22.15
N GLN A 175 -4.30 -16.72 -21.90
CA GLN A 175 -3.94 -18.10 -21.66
C GLN A 175 -4.16 -18.41 -20.20
N LEU A 176 -5.25 -19.12 -19.91
CA LEU A 176 -5.62 -19.47 -18.54
C LEU A 176 -4.89 -20.75 -18.12
N LEU A 177 -4.08 -20.66 -17.08
CA LEU A 177 -3.46 -21.80 -16.44
C LEU A 177 -4.35 -22.24 -15.26
N GLY A 178 -5.02 -23.37 -15.46
CA GLY A 178 -5.69 -24.10 -14.39
C GLY A 178 -4.72 -24.94 -13.56
N PRO A 179 -5.22 -25.63 -12.54
CA PRO A 179 -4.46 -26.69 -11.88
C PRO A 179 -4.01 -27.74 -12.90
N MET A 180 -2.82 -28.31 -12.69
CA MET A 180 -2.39 -29.46 -13.48
C MET A 180 -3.36 -30.63 -13.30
N THR A 181 -3.60 -31.37 -14.36
CA THR A 181 -4.30 -32.65 -14.27
C THR A 181 -3.44 -33.68 -13.55
N GLU A 182 -4.05 -34.75 -13.07
CA GLU A 182 -3.34 -35.84 -12.41
C GLU A 182 -2.22 -36.42 -13.30
N GLU A 183 -2.50 -36.59 -14.60
CA GLU A 183 -1.52 -37.06 -15.59
C GLU A 183 -0.38 -36.08 -15.82
N GLU A 184 -0.64 -34.75 -15.73
CA GLU A 184 0.39 -33.73 -15.84
C GLU A 184 1.26 -33.70 -14.58
N LEU A 185 0.67 -33.82 -13.39
CA LEU A 185 1.38 -33.95 -12.12
C LEU A 185 2.24 -35.21 -12.06
N GLN A 186 1.68 -36.36 -12.48
CA GLN A 186 2.44 -37.60 -12.57
C GLN A 186 3.67 -37.43 -13.43
N ARG A 187 3.52 -36.86 -14.64
CA ARG A 187 4.66 -36.59 -15.52
C ARG A 187 5.66 -35.61 -14.93
N ALA A 188 5.19 -34.62 -14.16
CA ALA A 188 6.05 -33.66 -13.47
C ALA A 188 6.88 -34.31 -12.35
N ILE A 189 6.35 -35.38 -11.71
CA ILE A 189 7.06 -36.16 -10.70
C ILE A 189 8.04 -37.15 -11.34
N GLU A 190 7.57 -37.93 -12.31
CA GLU A 190 8.32 -39.09 -12.83
C GLU A 190 9.38 -38.70 -13.87
N LYS A 191 9.05 -37.78 -14.80
CA LYS A 191 9.94 -37.46 -15.92
C LYS A 191 11.30 -36.87 -15.53
N PRO A 192 11.41 -35.98 -14.54
CA PRO A 192 12.73 -35.44 -14.12
C PRO A 192 13.67 -36.50 -13.53
N VAL A 193 13.12 -37.57 -12.96
CA VAL A 193 13.90 -38.62 -12.31
C VAL A 193 14.00 -39.91 -13.13
N GLU A 194 13.32 -39.96 -14.30
CA GLU A 194 13.37 -41.11 -15.20
C GLU A 194 14.82 -41.44 -15.59
N ASN A 195 15.23 -42.65 -15.39
CA ASN A 195 16.61 -43.14 -15.62
C ASN A 195 17.69 -42.59 -14.63
N LEU A 196 17.32 -41.83 -13.60
CA LEU A 196 18.26 -41.33 -12.59
C LEU A 196 18.14 -42.09 -11.27
N VAL A 197 16.92 -42.31 -10.80
CA VAL A 197 16.60 -43.04 -9.56
C VAL A 197 15.34 -43.87 -9.74
N GLU A 198 15.17 -44.86 -8.87
CA GLU A 198 13.95 -45.69 -8.81
C GLU A 198 12.96 -45.07 -7.82
N LEU A 199 11.73 -44.87 -8.25
CA LEU A 199 10.60 -44.52 -7.37
C LEU A 199 10.03 -45.80 -6.75
N GLU A 200 9.88 -45.84 -5.42
CA GLU A 200 9.20 -46.95 -4.75
C GLU A 200 7.75 -47.05 -5.23
N SER A 201 7.28 -48.27 -5.47
CA SER A 201 5.93 -48.49 -6.01
C SER A 201 4.85 -47.84 -5.14
N GLY A 202 3.91 -47.09 -5.77
CA GLY A 202 2.86 -46.35 -5.07
C GLY A 202 3.29 -44.98 -4.50
N LEU A 203 4.56 -44.60 -4.62
CA LEU A 203 5.04 -43.32 -4.08
C LEU A 203 4.51 -42.12 -4.89
N THR A 204 4.48 -42.25 -6.22
CA THR A 204 3.90 -41.25 -7.11
C THR A 204 2.42 -41.00 -6.80
N GLU A 205 1.64 -42.07 -6.66
CA GLU A 205 0.22 -42.02 -6.35
C GLU A 205 -0.04 -41.31 -5.03
N ARG A 206 0.77 -41.60 -4.02
CA ARG A 206 0.69 -40.92 -2.72
C ARG A 206 0.99 -39.44 -2.80
N MET A 207 2.02 -39.05 -3.57
CA MET A 207 2.31 -37.64 -3.81
C MET A 207 1.17 -36.93 -4.52
N LEU A 208 0.54 -37.60 -5.51
CA LEU A 208 -0.61 -37.10 -6.23
C LEU A 208 -1.82 -36.85 -5.32
N GLU A 209 -2.10 -37.80 -4.40
CA GLU A 209 -3.15 -37.62 -3.38
C GLU A 209 -2.89 -36.40 -2.48
N ASP A 210 -1.65 -36.17 -2.08
CA ASP A 210 -1.27 -35.02 -1.26
C ASP A 210 -1.38 -33.68 -1.99
N VAL A 211 -1.10 -33.65 -3.30
CA VAL A 211 -1.14 -32.45 -4.13
C VAL A 211 -2.56 -32.14 -4.64
N ALA A 212 -3.34 -33.17 -5.00
CA ALA A 212 -4.67 -33.01 -5.60
C ALA A 212 -5.69 -32.27 -4.70
N ALA A 213 -5.44 -32.22 -3.39
CA ALA A 213 -6.35 -31.62 -2.43
C ALA A 213 -6.47 -30.09 -2.51
N GLN A 214 -5.52 -29.37 -3.12
CA GLN A 214 -5.55 -27.90 -3.16
C GLN A 214 -4.85 -27.32 -4.41
N PRO A 215 -5.48 -26.36 -5.12
CA PRO A 215 -4.82 -25.58 -6.17
C PRO A 215 -3.62 -24.79 -5.62
N GLY A 216 -2.51 -24.74 -6.36
CA GLY A 216 -1.33 -23.93 -6.00
C GLY A 216 -0.24 -24.67 -5.23
N ASN A 217 -0.32 -25.99 -5.06
CA ASN A 217 0.67 -26.79 -4.33
C ASN A 217 1.92 -27.17 -5.16
N LEU A 218 2.06 -26.74 -6.41
CA LEU A 218 3.23 -27.06 -7.24
C LEU A 218 4.55 -26.62 -6.60
N PRO A 219 4.70 -25.44 -5.99
CA PRO A 219 5.94 -25.07 -5.31
C PRO A 219 6.26 -25.98 -4.12
N LEU A 220 5.24 -26.45 -3.40
CA LEU A 220 5.43 -27.42 -2.33
C LEU A 220 5.86 -28.80 -2.87
N LEU A 221 5.29 -29.22 -3.98
CA LEU A 221 5.69 -30.45 -4.67
C LEU A 221 7.14 -30.36 -5.13
N GLU A 222 7.54 -29.26 -5.77
CA GLU A 222 8.94 -29.02 -6.19
C GLU A 222 9.91 -29.09 -5.00
N PHE A 223 9.57 -28.39 -3.92
CA PHE A 223 10.36 -28.43 -2.69
C PHE A 223 10.43 -29.85 -2.10
N ALA A 224 9.29 -30.53 -2.00
CA ALA A 224 9.22 -31.90 -1.48
C ALA A 224 10.05 -32.88 -2.32
N LEU A 225 9.96 -32.80 -3.65
CA LEU A 225 10.77 -33.61 -4.55
C LEU A 225 12.27 -33.32 -4.40
N THR A 226 12.65 -32.05 -4.26
CA THR A 226 14.05 -31.66 -4.01
C THR A 226 14.57 -32.24 -2.68
N ARG A 227 13.76 -32.17 -1.61
CA ARG A 227 14.11 -32.76 -0.30
C ARG A 227 14.15 -34.28 -0.35
N LEU A 228 13.19 -34.90 -1.04
CA LEU A 228 13.15 -36.34 -1.22
C LEU A 228 14.38 -36.84 -2.02
N TRP A 229 14.78 -36.09 -3.06
CA TRP A 229 16.01 -36.34 -3.79
C TRP A 229 17.25 -36.34 -2.89
N GLN A 230 17.35 -35.40 -1.95
CA GLN A 230 18.46 -35.34 -0.98
C GLN A 230 18.46 -36.50 0.02
N LYS A 231 17.28 -37.09 0.26
CA LYS A 231 17.09 -38.23 1.18
C LYS A 231 17.03 -39.58 0.45
N GLN A 232 17.45 -39.65 -0.82
CA GLN A 232 17.49 -40.90 -1.55
C GLN A 232 18.34 -41.95 -0.85
N ASP A 233 17.90 -43.18 -0.83
CA ASP A 233 18.69 -44.32 -0.36
C ASP A 233 19.09 -45.21 -1.55
N LYS A 234 20.40 -45.30 -1.81
CA LYS A 234 20.99 -46.15 -2.85
C LYS A 234 20.30 -45.99 -4.23
N GLY A 235 19.96 -44.77 -4.63
CA GLY A 235 19.30 -44.49 -5.89
C GLY A 235 17.79 -44.79 -5.88
N LYS A 236 17.17 -44.86 -4.70
CA LYS A 236 15.71 -45.02 -4.57
C LYS A 236 15.10 -43.87 -3.77
N LEU A 237 13.95 -43.43 -4.21
CA LEU A 237 13.06 -42.53 -3.46
C LEU A 237 12.01 -43.40 -2.78
N THR A 238 11.93 -43.32 -1.43
CA THR A 238 11.16 -44.26 -0.61
C THR A 238 9.98 -43.60 0.12
N HIS A 239 8.94 -44.38 0.41
CA HIS A 239 7.85 -43.95 1.27
C HIS A 239 8.32 -43.54 2.67
N GLY A 240 9.36 -44.22 3.20
CA GLY A 240 9.94 -43.88 4.51
C GLY A 240 10.47 -42.46 4.54
N ALA A 241 11.33 -42.09 3.56
CA ALA A 241 11.87 -40.76 3.44
C ALA A 241 10.78 -39.70 3.21
N TYR A 242 9.77 -40.04 2.41
CA TYR A 242 8.63 -39.17 2.14
C TYR A 242 7.79 -38.87 3.40
N LEU A 243 7.51 -39.90 4.21
CA LEU A 243 6.79 -39.76 5.47
C LEU A 243 7.57 -38.99 6.52
N GLU A 244 8.87 -39.25 6.65
CA GLU A 244 9.75 -38.55 7.58
C GLU A 244 9.77 -37.03 7.36
N MET A 245 9.67 -36.57 6.10
CA MET A 245 9.61 -35.14 5.79
C MET A 245 8.21 -34.53 5.96
N GLY A 246 7.16 -35.34 6.22
CA GLY A 246 5.77 -34.88 6.37
C GLY A 246 4.98 -34.76 5.05
N GLY A 247 5.42 -35.45 4.00
CA GLY A 247 4.78 -35.37 2.68
C GLY A 247 4.94 -34.00 2.03
N VAL A 248 4.20 -33.76 0.95
CA VAL A 248 4.25 -32.49 0.21
C VAL A 248 3.77 -31.31 1.06
N LYS A 249 2.70 -31.49 1.83
CA LYS A 249 2.04 -30.38 2.56
C LYS A 249 2.91 -29.81 3.67
N GLN A 250 3.59 -30.67 4.42
CA GLN A 250 4.32 -30.26 5.60
C GLN A 250 5.85 -30.17 5.39
N ALA A 251 6.36 -30.63 4.23
CA ALA A 251 7.81 -30.67 4.00
C ALA A 251 8.51 -29.34 4.20
N LEU A 252 7.94 -28.25 3.68
CA LEU A 252 8.51 -26.91 3.80
C LEU A 252 8.35 -26.37 5.23
N ALA A 253 7.19 -26.57 5.86
CA ALA A 253 6.93 -26.15 7.23
C ALA A 253 7.82 -26.91 8.23
N ASN A 254 7.93 -28.23 8.11
CA ASN A 254 8.80 -29.07 8.96
C ASN A 254 10.28 -28.71 8.76
N HIS A 255 10.65 -28.36 7.54
CA HIS A 255 12.00 -27.87 7.27
C HIS A 255 12.24 -26.52 7.95
N ALA A 256 11.29 -25.60 7.88
CA ALA A 256 11.38 -24.31 8.55
C ALA A 256 11.47 -24.47 10.07
N ASP A 257 10.65 -25.32 10.67
CA ASP A 257 10.74 -25.64 12.10
C ASP A 257 12.12 -26.26 12.44
N THR A 258 12.62 -27.19 11.62
CA THR A 258 13.95 -27.80 11.81
C THR A 258 15.09 -26.78 11.81
N ILE A 259 15.01 -25.77 10.94
CA ILE A 259 15.99 -24.68 10.89
C ILE A 259 15.81 -23.75 12.08
N TYR A 260 14.56 -23.35 12.37
CA TYR A 260 14.22 -22.46 13.48
C TYR A 260 14.64 -23.03 14.84
N ASP A 261 14.41 -24.33 15.08
CA ASP A 261 14.75 -25.01 16.34
C ASP A 261 16.27 -25.14 16.57
N LYS A 262 17.08 -25.05 15.50
CA LYS A 262 18.55 -25.04 15.61
C LYS A 262 19.11 -23.67 15.99
N LEU A 263 18.32 -22.61 15.83
CA LEU A 263 18.73 -21.26 16.17
C LEU A 263 18.77 -21.09 17.70
N THR A 264 19.69 -20.26 18.17
CA THR A 264 19.68 -19.83 19.56
C THR A 264 18.44 -19.01 19.90
N PRO A 265 17.99 -18.91 21.16
CA PRO A 265 16.82 -18.13 21.53
C PRO A 265 16.84 -16.68 21.00
N LYS A 266 18.02 -16.06 20.96
CA LYS A 266 18.20 -14.70 20.45
C LYS A 266 18.04 -14.63 18.93
N GLU A 267 18.54 -15.63 18.22
CA GLU A 267 18.37 -15.75 16.75
C GLU A 267 16.93 -16.11 16.40
N GLN A 268 16.24 -16.91 17.23
CA GLN A 268 14.82 -17.21 17.06
C GLN A 268 13.95 -15.93 17.14
N GLU A 269 14.22 -15.04 18.09
CA GLU A 269 13.55 -13.74 18.16
C GLU A 269 13.82 -12.88 16.90
N LYS A 270 15.08 -12.88 16.42
CA LYS A 270 15.45 -12.18 15.17
C LYS A 270 14.76 -12.81 13.98
N ALA A 271 14.79 -14.14 13.82
CA ALA A 271 14.12 -14.85 12.74
C ALA A 271 12.62 -14.59 12.71
N GLN A 272 11.95 -14.61 13.87
CA GLN A 272 10.53 -14.23 13.96
C GLN A 272 10.30 -12.81 13.43
N ARG A 273 11.11 -11.83 13.82
CA ARG A 273 11.00 -10.45 13.36
C ARG A 273 11.22 -10.35 11.83
N ILE A 274 12.23 -11.06 11.31
CA ILE A 274 12.51 -11.13 9.87
C ILE A 274 11.28 -11.66 9.15
N PHE A 275 10.82 -12.89 9.46
CA PHE A 275 9.72 -13.53 8.74
C PHE A 275 8.42 -12.71 8.78
N VAL A 276 8.08 -12.13 9.92
CA VAL A 276 6.90 -11.27 10.06
C VAL A 276 7.04 -10.00 9.18
N GLN A 277 8.26 -9.49 8.93
CA GLN A 277 8.51 -8.38 8.00
C GLN A 277 8.33 -8.78 6.54
N LEU A 278 8.55 -10.05 6.20
CA LEU A 278 8.47 -10.57 4.84
C LEU A 278 7.04 -10.96 4.42
N VAL A 279 6.05 -10.69 5.25
CA VAL A 279 4.64 -10.97 4.96
C VAL A 279 3.85 -9.67 4.91
N HIS A 280 3.09 -9.50 3.84
CA HIS A 280 2.09 -8.45 3.72
C HIS A 280 0.75 -8.97 4.24
N PRO A 281 0.22 -8.41 5.34
CA PRO A 281 -1.04 -8.88 5.91
C PRO A 281 -2.21 -8.52 4.99
N GLY A 282 -2.97 -9.51 4.57
CA GLY A 282 -4.17 -9.31 3.76
C GLY A 282 -5.27 -8.58 4.53
N ALA A 283 -5.84 -7.53 3.96
CA ALA A 283 -7.02 -6.82 4.49
C ALA A 283 -8.32 -7.52 4.04
N GLY A 284 -8.55 -8.73 4.55
CA GLY A 284 -9.68 -9.58 4.14
C GLY A 284 -9.37 -10.52 2.97
N THR A 285 -8.12 -10.57 2.52
CA THR A 285 -7.54 -11.52 1.56
C THR A 285 -6.48 -12.37 2.27
N GLU A 286 -5.94 -13.37 1.57
CA GLU A 286 -4.81 -14.15 2.07
C GLU A 286 -3.57 -13.27 2.27
N ASP A 287 -2.76 -13.63 3.27
CA ASP A 287 -1.46 -13.01 3.49
C ASP A 287 -0.53 -13.35 2.31
N THR A 288 0.22 -12.37 1.83
CA THR A 288 1.11 -12.53 0.68
C THR A 288 2.56 -12.22 1.05
N ARG A 289 3.50 -12.68 0.25
CA ARG A 289 4.90 -12.34 0.47
C ARG A 289 5.16 -10.85 0.22
N ARG A 290 6.11 -10.33 0.97
CA ARG A 290 6.58 -8.95 0.88
C ARG A 290 8.08 -8.93 0.63
N LEU A 291 8.50 -8.12 -0.33
CA LEU A 291 9.89 -7.78 -0.51
C LEU A 291 10.27 -6.71 0.53
N ALA A 292 11.22 -7.00 1.38
CA ALA A 292 11.76 -6.06 2.37
C ALA A 292 13.19 -5.67 2.02
N THR A 293 13.57 -4.42 2.30
CA THR A 293 14.96 -3.98 2.13
C THR A 293 15.81 -4.37 3.35
N ARG A 294 17.11 -4.42 3.18
CA ARG A 294 18.07 -4.65 4.28
C ARG A 294 17.87 -3.66 5.43
N ALA A 295 17.63 -2.38 5.11
CA ALA A 295 17.36 -1.34 6.09
C ALA A 295 16.06 -1.60 6.89
N GLU A 296 15.02 -2.15 6.25
CA GLU A 296 13.76 -2.50 6.92
C GLU A 296 13.89 -3.70 7.86
N VAL A 297 14.70 -4.69 7.48
CA VAL A 297 14.94 -5.89 8.29
C VAL A 297 15.91 -5.58 9.44
N GLY A 298 16.78 -4.59 9.28
CA GLY A 298 17.81 -4.18 10.22
C GLY A 298 19.17 -4.79 9.90
N GLU A 299 20.20 -3.95 9.91
CA GLU A 299 21.59 -4.34 9.62
C GLU A 299 22.08 -5.50 10.50
N GLU A 300 21.70 -5.48 11.77
CA GLU A 300 22.05 -6.50 12.77
C GLU A 300 21.41 -7.87 12.53
N ASN A 301 20.43 -7.93 11.63
CA ASN A 301 19.72 -9.16 11.27
C ASN A 301 20.18 -9.73 9.94
N TRP A 302 20.98 -8.99 9.17
CA TRP A 302 21.33 -9.35 7.79
C TRP A 302 22.20 -10.61 7.69
N GLU A 303 23.07 -10.84 8.66
CA GLU A 303 23.85 -12.09 8.74
C GLU A 303 22.92 -13.31 8.85
N LEU A 304 21.92 -13.25 9.72
CA LEU A 304 20.92 -14.31 9.85
C LEU A 304 20.07 -14.46 8.56
N VAL A 305 19.76 -13.36 7.86
CA VAL A 305 19.10 -13.41 6.56
C VAL A 305 19.93 -14.21 5.55
N GLN A 306 21.24 -14.00 5.50
CA GLN A 306 22.14 -14.75 4.61
C GLN A 306 22.19 -16.23 4.98
N GLU A 307 22.19 -16.58 6.27
CA GLU A 307 22.09 -17.98 6.69
C GLU A 307 20.76 -18.62 6.27
N LEU A 308 19.65 -17.91 6.46
CA LEU A 308 18.31 -18.38 6.07
C LEU A 308 18.15 -18.48 4.54
N ALA A 309 18.93 -17.72 3.77
CA ALA A 309 18.98 -17.80 2.30
C ALA A 309 19.94 -18.89 1.80
N GLY A 310 20.88 -19.35 2.64
CA GLY A 310 21.90 -20.33 2.29
C GLY A 310 21.33 -21.67 1.81
N GLU A 311 22.17 -22.48 1.14
CA GLU A 311 21.75 -23.77 0.54
C GLU A 311 21.11 -24.75 1.53
N SER A 312 21.50 -24.71 2.80
CA SER A 312 20.96 -25.59 3.84
C SER A 312 19.59 -25.19 4.33
N ALA A 313 19.28 -23.89 4.36
CA ALA A 313 18.02 -23.36 4.87
C ALA A 313 17.01 -23.08 3.73
N ARG A 314 17.36 -22.26 2.77
CA ARG A 314 16.51 -21.86 1.60
C ARG A 314 15.09 -21.47 2.02
N LEU A 315 14.97 -20.70 3.12
CA LEU A 315 13.67 -20.21 3.59
C LEU A 315 13.36 -18.82 3.05
N VAL A 316 14.40 -18.06 2.72
CA VAL A 316 14.29 -16.75 2.13
C VAL A 316 15.18 -16.65 0.88
N VAL A 317 14.90 -15.65 0.05
CA VAL A 317 15.71 -15.33 -1.14
C VAL A 317 16.17 -13.89 -0.99
N THR A 318 17.47 -13.68 -1.14
CA THR A 318 18.06 -12.34 -1.20
C THR A 318 18.23 -11.91 -2.65
N GLY A 319 18.10 -10.61 -2.87
CA GLY A 319 18.26 -9.98 -4.18
C GLY A 319 18.83 -8.58 -4.04
N MET A 320 18.92 -7.89 -5.16
CA MET A 320 19.29 -6.48 -5.25
C MET A 320 18.14 -5.73 -5.91
N ASN A 321 17.72 -4.63 -5.33
CA ASN A 321 16.84 -3.68 -6.03
C ASN A 321 17.72 -2.88 -7.00
N GLU A 322 17.62 -3.18 -8.29
CA GLU A 322 18.44 -2.56 -9.33
C GLU A 322 18.25 -1.03 -9.44
N ALA A 323 17.13 -0.50 -8.94
CA ALA A 323 16.83 0.94 -8.99
C ALA A 323 17.43 1.73 -7.82
N THR A 324 17.50 1.11 -6.62
CA THR A 324 17.99 1.76 -5.40
C THR A 324 19.35 1.24 -4.94
N GLU A 325 19.89 0.22 -5.61
CA GLU A 325 21.10 -0.52 -5.21
C GLU A 325 21.04 -1.08 -3.78
N GLU A 326 19.81 -1.30 -3.27
CA GLU A 326 19.60 -1.85 -1.93
C GLU A 326 19.45 -3.36 -1.98
N GLU A 327 20.09 -4.05 -1.04
CA GLU A 327 19.86 -5.46 -0.83
C GLU A 327 18.44 -5.71 -0.30
N THR A 328 17.79 -6.72 -0.85
CA THR A 328 16.41 -7.09 -0.54
C THR A 328 16.30 -8.53 -0.12
N VAL A 329 15.22 -8.87 0.58
CA VAL A 329 14.90 -10.22 1.00
C VAL A 329 13.39 -10.47 0.91
N GLU A 330 13.01 -11.67 0.49
CA GLU A 330 11.63 -12.15 0.50
C GLU A 330 11.57 -13.63 0.92
N VAL A 331 10.41 -14.13 1.34
CA VAL A 331 10.23 -15.57 1.58
C VAL A 331 10.34 -16.35 0.28
N VAL A 332 10.97 -17.53 0.33
CA VAL A 332 11.20 -18.36 -0.86
C VAL A 332 9.90 -18.74 -1.57
N HIS A 333 8.84 -19.05 -0.83
CA HIS A 333 7.53 -19.42 -1.37
C HIS A 333 6.37 -18.94 -0.49
N GLU A 334 5.28 -18.47 -1.09
CA GLU A 334 4.05 -18.09 -0.36
C GLU A 334 3.45 -19.25 0.45
N ALA A 335 3.67 -20.48 0.02
CA ALA A 335 3.27 -21.66 0.76
C ALA A 335 3.85 -21.72 2.18
N LEU A 336 5.04 -21.12 2.41
CA LEU A 336 5.60 -21.01 3.75
C LEU A 336 4.69 -20.16 4.66
N ILE A 337 4.15 -19.08 4.15
CA ILE A 337 3.22 -18.20 4.89
C ILE A 337 1.95 -18.97 5.26
N ARG A 338 1.46 -19.79 4.33
CA ARG A 338 0.20 -20.52 4.48
C ARG A 338 0.32 -21.76 5.36
N GLU A 339 1.41 -22.53 5.23
CA GLU A 339 1.54 -23.85 5.85
C GLU A 339 2.38 -23.86 7.15
N TRP A 340 3.30 -22.89 7.34
CA TRP A 340 4.12 -22.85 8.55
C TRP A 340 3.34 -22.29 9.74
N GLN A 341 3.00 -23.18 10.68
CA GLN A 341 2.14 -22.85 11.80
C GLN A 341 2.73 -21.74 12.67
N SER A 342 4.03 -21.82 13.00
CA SER A 342 4.72 -20.82 13.81
C SER A 342 4.61 -19.42 13.19
N LEU A 343 4.83 -19.30 11.88
CA LEU A 343 4.69 -18.01 11.16
C LEU A 343 3.25 -17.49 11.20
N ARG A 344 2.25 -18.35 11.00
CA ARG A 344 0.82 -17.95 11.10
C ARG A 344 0.45 -17.46 12.49
N GLU A 345 0.96 -18.10 13.53
CA GLU A 345 0.75 -17.68 14.92
C GLU A 345 1.39 -16.33 15.19
N TRP A 346 2.62 -16.11 14.72
CA TRP A 346 3.30 -14.82 14.81
C TRP A 346 2.52 -13.73 14.07
N MET A 347 2.10 -13.99 12.83
CA MET A 347 1.29 -13.06 12.04
C MET A 347 -0.06 -12.76 12.71
N THR A 348 -0.73 -13.74 13.30
CA THR A 348 -2.00 -13.53 14.00
C THR A 348 -1.83 -12.61 15.21
N ARG A 349 -0.77 -12.83 16.01
CA ARG A 349 -0.43 -12.01 17.17
C ARG A 349 -0.06 -10.58 16.77
N ASP A 350 0.64 -10.42 15.65
CA ASP A 350 1.22 -9.15 15.23
C ASP A 350 0.37 -8.41 14.17
N ARG A 351 -0.75 -9.00 13.74
CA ARG A 351 -1.56 -8.51 12.60
C ARG A 351 -1.96 -7.05 12.73
N SER A 352 -2.47 -6.63 13.88
CA SER A 352 -2.93 -5.24 14.08
C SER A 352 -1.77 -4.24 13.96
N PHE A 353 -0.61 -4.57 14.53
CA PHE A 353 0.59 -3.76 14.40
C PHE A 353 1.07 -3.68 12.95
N ARG A 354 1.06 -4.80 12.22
CA ARG A 354 1.51 -4.85 10.84
C ARG A 354 0.60 -4.08 9.88
N ILE A 355 -0.71 -4.22 10.02
CA ILE A 355 -1.67 -3.45 9.22
C ILE A 355 -1.48 -1.94 9.47
N TRP A 356 -1.26 -1.57 10.74
CA TRP A 356 -0.95 -0.18 11.07
C TRP A 356 0.39 0.27 10.46
N GLN A 357 1.44 -0.54 10.57
CA GLN A 357 2.77 -0.21 10.04
C GLN A 357 2.78 -0.05 8.52
N GLU A 358 2.04 -0.86 7.77
CA GLU A 358 1.89 -0.69 6.33
C GLU A 358 1.16 0.63 5.96
N ARG A 359 0.15 1.02 6.75
CA ARG A 359 -0.48 2.35 6.58
C ARG A 359 0.49 3.48 6.88
N LEU A 360 1.31 3.34 7.92
CA LEU A 360 2.36 4.30 8.27
C LEU A 360 3.37 4.46 7.13
N ARG A 361 3.84 3.36 6.55
CA ARG A 361 4.77 3.37 5.40
C ARG A 361 4.16 4.02 4.17
N GLY A 362 2.89 3.75 3.90
CA GLY A 362 2.15 4.43 2.83
C GLY A 362 2.12 5.95 3.00
N ALA A 363 1.83 6.41 4.22
CA ALA A 363 1.83 7.84 4.55
C ALA A 363 3.25 8.45 4.46
N MET A 364 4.29 7.73 4.92
CA MET A 364 5.68 8.17 4.83
C MET A 364 6.13 8.32 3.37
N LYS A 365 5.82 7.35 2.50
CA LYS A 365 6.12 7.45 1.06
C LYS A 365 5.44 8.66 0.41
N GLN A 366 4.19 8.93 0.78
CA GLN A 366 3.48 10.11 0.29
C GLN A 366 4.15 11.41 0.76
N TRP A 367 4.59 11.47 2.02
CA TRP A 367 5.32 12.62 2.55
C TRP A 367 6.66 12.83 1.83
N GLU A 368 7.41 11.77 1.56
CA GLU A 368 8.66 11.82 0.77
C GLU A 368 8.40 12.30 -0.67
N ALA A 369 7.36 11.79 -1.32
CA ALA A 369 6.97 12.16 -2.68
C ALA A 369 6.55 13.64 -2.80
N THR A 370 6.00 14.22 -1.73
CA THR A 370 5.65 15.65 -1.67
C THR A 370 6.83 16.57 -1.29
N GLY A 371 8.05 16.05 -1.31
CA GLY A 371 9.25 16.81 -0.95
C GLY A 371 9.35 17.10 0.56
N LYS A 372 8.80 16.21 1.38
CA LYS A 372 8.76 16.31 2.85
C LYS A 372 7.95 17.50 3.37
N ASP A 373 6.82 17.79 2.69
CA ASP A 373 5.90 18.85 3.09
C ASP A 373 5.24 18.54 4.45
N ASP A 374 5.24 19.53 5.36
CA ASP A 374 4.62 19.40 6.69
C ASP A 374 3.12 19.09 6.64
N GLY A 375 2.45 19.45 5.55
CA GLY A 375 1.04 19.14 5.29
C GLY A 375 0.75 17.65 5.16
N ALA A 376 1.74 16.85 4.74
CA ALA A 376 1.65 15.40 4.57
C ALA A 376 2.08 14.60 5.81
N LEU A 377 2.51 15.27 6.90
CA LEU A 377 2.82 14.62 8.18
C LEU A 377 1.55 14.04 8.85
N LEU A 378 1.74 13.05 9.70
CA LEU A 378 0.64 12.44 10.45
C LEU A 378 -0.08 13.46 11.34
N ARG A 379 -1.41 13.45 11.29
CA ARG A 379 -2.27 14.33 12.10
C ARG A 379 -3.48 13.56 12.63
N GLY A 380 -4.10 14.08 13.70
CA GLY A 380 -5.35 13.53 14.25
C GLY A 380 -5.25 12.07 14.67
N VAL A 381 -6.17 11.23 14.22
CA VAL A 381 -6.27 9.82 14.60
C VAL A 381 -5.03 9.00 14.20
N PRO A 382 -4.48 9.10 12.97
CA PRO A 382 -3.24 8.39 12.62
C PRO A 382 -2.05 8.71 13.52
N LEU A 383 -1.92 9.97 13.96
CA LEU A 383 -0.85 10.36 14.88
C LEU A 383 -1.08 9.83 16.30
N ALA A 384 -2.34 9.75 16.75
CA ALA A 384 -2.67 9.16 18.05
C ALA A 384 -2.41 7.64 18.08
N GLU A 385 -2.74 6.94 17.00
CA GLU A 385 -2.39 5.52 16.84
C GLU A 385 -0.86 5.32 16.85
N ALA A 386 -0.11 6.21 16.17
CA ALA A 386 1.35 6.16 16.16
C ALA A 386 1.95 6.40 17.55
N GLU A 387 1.38 7.29 18.35
CA GLU A 387 1.79 7.56 19.73
C GLU A 387 1.54 6.34 20.64
N GLU A 388 0.44 5.63 20.45
CA GLU A 388 0.12 4.39 21.17
C GLU A 388 1.14 3.28 20.84
N TRP A 389 1.43 3.05 19.56
CA TRP A 389 2.41 2.07 19.13
C TRP A 389 3.84 2.44 19.51
N ARG A 390 4.16 3.74 19.52
CA ARG A 390 5.43 4.26 20.08
C ARG A 390 5.67 3.74 21.50
N GLY A 391 4.64 3.77 22.35
CA GLY A 391 4.74 3.27 23.73
C GLY A 391 4.94 1.77 23.85
N LYS A 392 4.45 1.00 22.88
CA LYS A 392 4.43 -0.47 22.94
C LYS A 392 5.58 -1.15 22.17
N ARG A 393 5.93 -0.64 20.98
CA ARG A 393 6.78 -1.35 20.01
C ARG A 393 7.78 -0.44 19.27
N TRP A 394 8.26 0.61 19.93
CA TRP A 394 9.20 1.57 19.33
C TRP A 394 10.46 0.94 18.73
N GLY A 395 11.00 -0.11 19.39
CA GLY A 395 12.19 -0.84 18.95
C GLY A 395 12.02 -1.57 17.61
N GLU A 396 10.78 -1.80 17.17
CA GLU A 396 10.48 -2.55 15.95
C GLU A 396 10.24 -1.64 14.73
N LEU A 397 10.24 -0.32 14.94
CA LEU A 397 10.14 0.67 13.88
C LEU A 397 11.52 0.99 13.29
N THR A 398 11.58 1.22 11.98
CA THR A 398 12.79 1.70 11.31
C THR A 398 13.14 3.13 11.74
N SER A 399 14.36 3.58 11.47
CA SER A 399 14.79 4.95 11.76
C SER A 399 13.92 5.99 11.02
N GLY A 400 13.58 5.73 9.75
CA GLY A 400 12.69 6.60 8.97
C GLY A 400 11.27 6.66 9.50
N GLU A 401 10.69 5.50 9.91
CA GLU A 401 9.37 5.45 10.53
C GLU A 401 9.32 6.23 11.85
N ARG A 402 10.39 6.13 12.66
CA ARG A 402 10.52 6.89 13.92
C ARG A 402 10.62 8.39 13.67
N GLU A 403 11.48 8.80 12.74
CA GLU A 403 11.64 10.20 12.34
C GLU A 403 10.31 10.80 11.87
N PHE A 404 9.60 10.10 11.00
CA PHE A 404 8.31 10.54 10.48
C PHE A 404 7.26 10.74 11.58
N ILE A 405 7.20 9.82 12.57
CA ILE A 405 6.31 9.96 13.73
C ILE A 405 6.71 11.13 14.61
N GLU A 406 8.02 11.30 14.90
CA GLU A 406 8.53 12.38 15.73
C GLU A 406 8.24 13.75 15.11
N LEU A 407 8.45 13.90 13.81
CA LEU A 407 8.10 15.14 13.10
C LEU A 407 6.61 15.47 13.22
N GLY A 408 5.73 14.47 13.11
CA GLY A 408 4.30 14.66 13.32
C GLY A 408 3.94 15.08 14.75
N LEU A 409 4.63 14.52 15.75
CA LEU A 409 4.45 14.87 17.15
C LEU A 409 4.94 16.29 17.44
N ASP A 410 6.10 16.67 16.91
CA ASP A 410 6.68 18.01 17.06
C ASP A 410 5.81 19.08 16.39
N LEU A 411 5.28 18.79 15.21
CA LEU A 411 4.33 19.68 14.53
C LEU A 411 3.08 19.91 15.38
N ARG A 412 2.50 18.83 15.95
CA ARG A 412 1.34 18.93 16.86
C ARG A 412 1.65 19.78 18.10
N GLU A 413 2.85 19.65 18.65
CA GLU A 413 3.26 20.41 19.84
C GLU A 413 3.46 21.90 19.49
N THR A 414 4.07 22.19 18.35
CA THR A 414 4.24 23.59 17.87
C THR A 414 2.89 24.25 17.59
N GLU A 415 1.97 23.54 16.91
CA GLU A 415 0.60 24.03 16.67
C GLU A 415 -0.16 24.30 17.98
N LYS A 416 -0.01 23.41 18.99
CA LYS A 416 -0.60 23.63 20.32
C LYS A 416 -0.04 24.89 20.99
N LYS A 417 1.29 25.05 20.99
CA LYS A 417 1.97 26.22 21.56
C LYS A 417 1.54 27.52 20.87
N GLU A 418 1.40 27.50 19.55
CA GLU A 418 0.91 28.67 18.80
C GLU A 418 -0.55 29.00 19.11
N LYS A 419 -1.43 27.99 19.18
CA LYS A 419 -2.83 28.17 19.58
C LYS A 419 -2.94 28.76 20.99
N GLU A 420 -2.13 28.27 21.92
CA GLU A 420 -2.08 28.82 23.29
C GLU A 420 -1.56 30.25 23.33
N LYS A 421 -0.50 30.57 22.56
CA LYS A 421 0.00 31.96 22.44
C LYS A 421 -1.08 32.89 21.86
N ARG A 422 -1.73 32.49 20.79
CA ARG A 422 -2.84 33.27 20.19
C ARG A 422 -3.99 33.45 21.20
N ARG A 423 -4.36 32.39 21.92
CA ARG A 423 -5.41 32.44 22.96
C ARG A 423 -5.00 33.39 24.10
N ARG A 424 -3.76 33.34 24.59
CA ARG A 424 -3.24 34.25 25.63
C ARG A 424 -3.20 35.71 25.15
N LEU A 425 -2.77 35.97 23.91
CA LEU A 425 -2.77 37.30 23.31
C LEU A 425 -4.21 37.84 23.16
N THR A 426 -5.14 37.01 22.75
CA THR A 426 -6.55 37.40 22.62
C THR A 426 -7.16 37.72 23.98
N ILE A 427 -6.90 36.90 25.02
CA ILE A 427 -7.36 37.14 26.37
C ILE A 427 -6.72 38.42 26.94
N PHE A 428 -5.41 38.63 26.70
CA PHE A 428 -4.71 39.82 27.15
C PHE A 428 -5.21 41.11 26.49
N SER A 429 -5.44 41.09 25.16
CA SER A 429 -5.99 42.24 24.42
C SER A 429 -7.42 42.57 24.87
N LEU A 430 -8.26 41.56 25.15
CA LEU A 430 -9.61 41.75 25.70
C LEU A 430 -9.59 42.31 27.12
N SER A 431 -8.70 41.81 28.00
CA SER A 431 -8.58 42.30 29.36
C SER A 431 -7.98 43.71 29.39
N ALA A 432 -7.01 44.04 28.56
CA ALA A 432 -6.47 45.38 28.42
C ALA A 432 -7.51 46.37 27.89
N GLY A 433 -8.31 45.94 26.89
CA GLY A 433 -9.46 46.72 26.40
C GLY A 433 -10.49 47.00 27.49
N LEU A 434 -10.80 45.97 28.31
CA LEU A 434 -11.72 46.11 29.45
C LEU A 434 -11.18 47.06 30.51
N VAL A 435 -9.91 46.97 30.88
CA VAL A 435 -9.25 47.85 31.82
C VAL A 435 -9.19 49.30 31.26
N GLY A 436 -8.90 49.47 29.95
CA GLY A 436 -8.93 50.78 29.28
C GLY A 436 -10.35 51.40 29.31
N ALA A 437 -11.37 50.59 29.01
CA ALA A 437 -12.77 51.02 29.05
C ALA A 437 -13.24 51.39 30.49
N LEU A 438 -12.82 50.61 31.47
CA LEU A 438 -13.11 50.87 32.89
C LEU A 438 -12.35 52.14 33.40
N SER A 439 -11.12 52.36 32.95
CA SER A 439 -10.32 53.55 33.29
C SER A 439 -10.92 54.82 32.69
N LEU A 440 -11.38 54.75 31.43
CA LEU A 440 -12.09 55.88 30.77
C LEU A 440 -13.45 56.17 31.41
N ALA A 441 -14.17 55.11 31.80
CA ALA A 441 -15.46 55.25 32.54
C ALA A 441 -15.25 55.83 33.94
N GLY A 442 -14.14 55.46 34.62
CA GLY A 442 -13.76 56.01 35.92
C GLY A 442 -13.38 57.51 35.87
N LEU A 443 -12.64 57.92 34.79
CA LEU A 443 -12.28 59.34 34.57
C LEU A 443 -13.50 60.20 34.20
N ALA A 444 -14.43 59.67 33.42
CA ALA A 444 -15.70 60.37 33.12
C ALA A 444 -16.61 60.48 34.32
N GLY A 445 -16.67 59.42 35.19
CA GLY A 445 -17.46 59.42 36.44
C GLY A 445 -16.94 60.39 37.47
N TRP A 446 -15.63 60.62 37.51
CA TRP A 446 -15.04 61.60 38.43
C TRP A 446 -15.30 63.06 38.03
N GLN A 447 -15.45 63.34 36.72
CA GLN A 447 -15.80 64.70 36.23
C GLN A 447 -17.31 65.03 36.41
N TRP A 448 -18.16 64.05 36.51
CA TRP A 448 -19.63 64.26 36.70
C TRP A 448 -20.11 63.84 38.09
N GLY A 449 -19.20 63.93 39.08
CA GLY A 449 -19.47 63.60 40.46
C GLY A 449 -20.46 64.50 41.16
N GLN A 450 -21.68 64.13 41.04
CA GLN A 450 -22.70 64.42 42.04
C GLN A 450 -23.93 63.46 41.94
N ALA A 451 -23.94 62.54 42.78
CA ALA A 451 -25.00 61.88 43.56
C ALA A 451 -26.27 61.34 42.90
N LYS A 452 -26.74 61.70 41.76
CA LYS A 452 -27.98 61.17 41.13
C LYS A 452 -27.84 60.20 39.96
N TYR A 453 -26.65 60.05 39.44
CA TYR A 453 -26.42 59.29 38.21
C TYR A 453 -25.76 57.91 38.41
N GLN A 454 -25.34 57.52 39.59
CA GLN A 454 -24.64 56.27 39.82
C GLN A 454 -25.45 55.00 39.48
N LYS A 455 -26.76 55.00 39.74
CA LYS A 455 -27.61 53.84 39.42
C LYS A 455 -27.82 53.62 37.90
N GLN A 456 -27.95 54.70 37.14
CA GLN A 456 -28.10 54.59 35.67
C GLN A 456 -26.78 54.25 34.96
N GLN A 457 -25.64 54.65 35.50
CA GLN A 457 -24.30 54.36 34.93
C GLN A 457 -23.99 52.85 35.09
N VAL A 458 -24.27 52.23 36.22
CA VAL A 458 -24.05 50.81 36.47
C VAL A 458 -24.89 49.94 35.53
N GLU A 459 -26.13 50.35 35.26
CA GLU A 459 -27.00 49.64 34.30
C GLU A 459 -26.50 49.71 32.87
N LYS A 460 -25.99 50.85 32.43
CA LYS A 460 -25.42 51.00 31.07
C LYS A 460 -24.14 50.18 30.87
N VAL A 461 -23.27 50.11 31.90
CA VAL A 461 -22.02 49.32 31.83
C VAL A 461 -22.34 47.83 31.75
N GLN A 462 -23.28 47.32 32.52
CA GLN A 462 -23.68 45.90 32.46
C GLN A 462 -24.27 45.51 31.08
N VAL A 463 -25.10 46.37 30.50
CA VAL A 463 -25.66 46.14 29.18
C VAL A 463 -24.58 46.15 28.10
N SER A 464 -23.67 47.12 28.11
CA SER A 464 -22.55 47.22 27.16
C SER A 464 -21.61 46.03 27.27
N GLN A 465 -21.36 45.51 28.47
CA GLN A 465 -20.52 44.34 28.69
C GLN A 465 -21.19 43.06 28.15
N SER A 466 -22.49 42.93 28.35
CA SER A 466 -23.27 41.81 27.78
C SER A 466 -23.33 41.86 26.26
N GLU A 467 -23.43 43.05 25.67
CA GLU A 467 -23.39 43.26 24.22
C GLU A 467 -22.01 42.98 23.60
N ALA A 468 -20.92 43.38 24.28
CA ALA A 468 -19.54 43.07 23.86
C ALA A 468 -19.28 41.55 23.86
N LEU A 469 -19.71 40.84 24.89
CA LEU A 469 -19.61 39.36 24.95
C LEU A 469 -20.45 38.69 23.86
N SER A 470 -21.61 39.25 23.56
CA SER A 470 -22.47 38.76 22.49
C SER A 470 -21.86 38.99 21.09
N SER A 471 -21.20 40.14 20.89
CA SER A 471 -20.47 40.42 19.64
C SER A 471 -19.26 39.49 19.46
N TYR A 472 -18.57 39.20 20.56
CA TYR A 472 -17.48 38.22 20.57
C TYR A 472 -17.97 36.80 20.27
N SER A 473 -19.08 36.39 20.87
CA SER A 473 -19.76 35.13 20.53
C SER A 473 -20.08 35.03 19.05
N ASN A 474 -20.60 36.08 18.45
CA ASN A 474 -20.92 36.10 17.01
C ASN A 474 -19.64 36.00 16.15
N ALA A 475 -18.52 36.61 16.56
CA ALA A 475 -17.24 36.50 15.88
C ALA A 475 -16.68 35.07 15.96
N LEU A 476 -16.74 34.44 17.13
CA LEU A 476 -16.38 33.03 17.33
C LEU A 476 -17.25 32.08 16.49
N PHE A 477 -18.55 32.37 16.44
CA PHE A 477 -19.46 31.58 15.60
C PHE A 477 -19.11 31.66 14.11
N SER A 478 -18.78 32.84 13.60
CA SER A 478 -18.35 33.02 12.20
C SER A 478 -17.01 32.37 11.87
N GLN A 479 -16.19 32.07 12.87
CA GLN A 479 -14.93 31.35 12.74
C GLN A 479 -15.07 29.83 12.90
N GLY A 480 -16.31 29.31 13.04
CA GLY A 480 -16.58 27.87 13.20
C GLY A 480 -16.30 27.34 14.59
N GLN A 481 -16.09 28.21 15.59
CA GLN A 481 -15.88 27.85 17.00
C GLN A 481 -17.22 27.88 17.74
N GLU A 482 -18.17 27.04 17.29
CA GLU A 482 -19.58 27.08 17.73
C GLU A 482 -19.78 26.88 19.25
N PHE A 483 -18.98 26.01 19.86
CA PHE A 483 -19.06 25.71 21.28
C PHE A 483 -18.55 26.88 22.15
N ASP A 484 -17.42 27.49 21.76
CA ASP A 484 -16.87 28.66 22.45
C ASP A 484 -17.80 29.87 22.28
N ALA A 485 -18.41 30.02 21.09
CA ALA A 485 -19.45 31.02 20.85
C ALA A 485 -20.65 30.85 21.78
N LEU A 486 -21.11 29.62 22.04
CA LEU A 486 -22.21 29.33 22.98
C LEU A 486 -21.84 29.71 24.40
N ILE A 487 -20.63 29.41 24.85
CA ILE A 487 -20.16 29.78 26.21
C ILE A 487 -20.15 31.30 26.39
N GLU A 488 -19.64 32.04 25.43
CA GLU A 488 -19.53 33.50 25.48
C GLU A 488 -20.91 34.17 25.35
N ALA A 489 -21.83 33.59 24.54
CA ALA A 489 -23.22 34.04 24.50
C ALA A 489 -23.96 33.84 25.85
N LEU A 490 -23.75 32.71 26.52
CA LEU A 490 -24.30 32.44 27.84
C LEU A 490 -23.73 33.38 28.91
N ARG A 491 -22.43 33.68 28.85
CA ARG A 491 -21.78 34.66 29.73
C ARG A 491 -22.34 36.05 29.53
N GLY A 492 -22.59 36.46 28.29
CA GLY A 492 -23.23 37.75 27.97
C GLY A 492 -24.69 37.85 28.41
N ALA A 493 -25.43 36.76 28.34
CA ALA A 493 -26.84 36.72 28.73
C ALA A 493 -27.06 36.69 30.25
N LYS A 494 -26.13 36.11 31.03
CA LYS A 494 -26.27 35.89 32.48
C LYS A 494 -26.60 37.15 33.30
N PRO A 495 -25.95 38.32 33.08
CA PRO A 495 -26.27 39.56 33.84
C PRO A 495 -27.65 40.13 33.53
N LEU A 496 -28.25 39.78 32.38
CA LEU A 496 -29.53 40.33 31.92
C LEU A 496 -30.74 39.41 32.18
N HIS A 497 -30.50 38.22 32.73
CA HIS A 497 -31.55 37.20 32.99
C HIS A 497 -32.72 37.69 33.86
N SER A 498 -32.49 38.64 34.76
CA SER A 498 -33.51 39.15 35.68
C SER A 498 -34.15 40.48 35.23
N LYS A 499 -33.82 40.97 34.03
CA LYS A 499 -34.39 42.24 33.51
C LYS A 499 -35.60 41.98 32.61
N PRO A 500 -36.66 42.78 32.72
CA PRO A 500 -37.92 42.57 31.97
C PRO A 500 -37.75 42.79 30.44
N ASN A 501 -36.71 43.52 29.99
CA ASN A 501 -36.41 43.73 28.56
C ASN A 501 -34.90 43.53 28.32
N PRO A 502 -34.45 42.30 28.05
CA PRO A 502 -33.06 42.08 27.68
C PRO A 502 -32.75 42.69 26.30
N SER A 503 -31.50 43.17 26.11
CA SER A 503 -31.04 43.70 24.82
C SER A 503 -31.28 42.68 23.71
N MET A 504 -31.90 43.11 22.61
CA MET A 504 -32.20 42.26 21.44
C MET A 504 -30.93 41.61 20.85
N GLN A 505 -29.79 42.29 20.96
CA GLN A 505 -28.50 41.82 20.44
C GLN A 505 -27.99 40.62 21.25
N VAL A 506 -28.14 40.63 22.58
CA VAL A 506 -27.79 39.51 23.47
C VAL A 506 -28.71 38.31 23.20
N VAL A 507 -29.99 38.55 23.03
CA VAL A 507 -30.98 37.50 22.71
C VAL A 507 -30.69 36.91 21.33
N ALA A 508 -30.32 37.73 20.34
CA ALA A 508 -30.00 37.28 18.99
C ALA A 508 -28.70 36.44 18.96
N ALA A 509 -27.64 36.89 19.64
CA ALA A 509 -26.39 36.14 19.75
C ALA A 509 -26.57 34.80 20.48
N LEU A 510 -27.30 34.78 21.60
CA LEU A 510 -27.63 33.56 22.32
C LEU A 510 -28.48 32.61 21.46
N ARG A 511 -29.47 33.13 20.74
CA ARG A 511 -30.31 32.35 19.84
C ARG A 511 -29.49 31.75 18.71
N GLN A 512 -28.62 32.52 18.06
CA GLN A 512 -27.74 32.08 17.01
C GLN A 512 -26.80 30.97 17.50
N ALA A 513 -26.15 31.16 18.65
CA ALA A 513 -25.25 30.17 19.23
C ALA A 513 -25.98 28.87 19.62
N VAL A 514 -27.16 28.96 20.27
CA VAL A 514 -27.95 27.79 20.69
C VAL A 514 -28.49 26.99 19.49
N TYR A 515 -28.97 27.67 18.45
CA TYR A 515 -29.49 26.98 17.26
C TYR A 515 -28.37 26.51 16.32
N GLY A 516 -27.26 27.23 16.24
CA GLY A 516 -26.11 26.85 15.42
C GLY A 516 -25.43 25.59 15.93
N VAL A 517 -25.23 25.43 17.21
CA VAL A 517 -24.65 24.22 17.83
C VAL A 517 -25.52 22.97 17.58
N ARG A 518 -26.81 23.12 17.27
CA ARG A 518 -27.66 21.98 16.87
C ARG A 518 -27.52 21.56 15.42
N GLU A 519 -27.08 22.45 14.54
CA GLU A 519 -26.82 22.14 13.11
C GLU A 519 -25.40 21.63 12.89
N LYS A 520 -24.97 20.60 13.59
CA LYS A 520 -23.62 20.02 13.39
C LYS A 520 -23.42 19.34 12.04
N ASN A 521 -24.48 19.01 11.33
CA ASN A 521 -24.43 18.34 10.02
C ASN A 521 -25.55 18.89 9.13
N ARG A 522 -25.32 20.03 8.51
CA ARG A 522 -26.16 20.50 7.43
C ARG A 522 -25.75 19.82 6.14
N LEU A 523 -26.59 18.95 5.63
CA LEU A 523 -26.41 18.33 4.31
C LEU A 523 -27.00 19.29 3.28
N GLU A 524 -26.12 19.86 2.45
CA GLU A 524 -26.52 20.74 1.36
C GLU A 524 -26.50 19.96 0.03
N GLY A 525 -27.43 20.22 -0.84
CA GLY A 525 -27.49 19.54 -2.16
C GLY A 525 -28.83 19.69 -2.86
N HIS A 526 -29.92 19.80 -2.09
CA HIS A 526 -31.24 20.03 -2.68
C HIS A 526 -31.50 21.52 -2.93
N SER A 527 -32.03 21.82 -4.10
CA SER A 527 -32.38 23.18 -4.52
C SER A 527 -33.84 23.57 -4.14
N ASN A 528 -34.61 22.66 -3.55
CA ASN A 528 -35.97 22.87 -3.12
C ASN A 528 -36.27 22.14 -1.81
N SER A 529 -37.49 22.27 -1.28
CA SER A 529 -37.89 21.70 0.00
C SER A 529 -37.70 20.20 0.07
N VAL A 530 -37.04 19.74 1.14
CA VAL A 530 -36.90 18.31 1.44
C VAL A 530 -38.20 17.82 2.08
N ILE A 531 -38.85 16.84 1.49
CA ILE A 531 -40.14 16.28 1.91
C ILE A 531 -40.04 15.02 2.73
N SER A 532 -38.91 14.33 2.62
CA SER A 532 -38.65 13.10 3.39
C SER A 532 -37.17 12.92 3.68
N VAL A 533 -36.87 12.32 4.83
CA VAL A 533 -35.52 11.94 5.23
C VAL A 533 -35.59 10.58 5.91
N SER A 534 -34.72 9.67 5.56
CA SER A 534 -34.64 8.34 6.17
C SER A 534 -33.19 7.90 6.36
N PHE A 535 -32.92 7.29 7.50
CA PHE A 535 -31.62 6.64 7.74
C PHE A 535 -31.66 5.16 7.32
N SER A 536 -30.54 4.67 6.83
CA SER A 536 -30.33 3.23 6.64
C SER A 536 -30.38 2.50 7.99
N PRO A 537 -30.74 1.19 8.01
CA PRO A 537 -30.84 0.42 9.27
C PRO A 537 -29.53 0.38 10.07
N ASP A 538 -28.39 0.59 9.44
CA ASP A 538 -27.07 0.64 10.08
C ASP A 538 -26.66 2.06 10.51
N CYS A 539 -27.54 3.05 10.35
CA CYS A 539 -27.32 4.47 10.68
C CYS A 539 -26.10 5.12 9.97
N LYS A 540 -25.60 4.54 8.87
CA LYS A 540 -24.42 5.05 8.17
C LYS A 540 -24.75 5.90 6.95
N THR A 541 -25.94 5.76 6.40
CA THR A 541 -26.37 6.46 5.20
C THR A 541 -27.68 7.17 5.44
N LEU A 542 -27.80 8.39 4.94
CA LEU A 542 -29.01 9.19 4.95
C LEU A 542 -29.52 9.33 3.52
N ALA A 543 -30.78 9.01 3.30
CA ALA A 543 -31.49 9.31 2.06
C ALA A 543 -32.47 10.46 2.29
N SER A 544 -32.45 11.44 1.42
CA SER A 544 -33.39 12.56 1.42
C SER A 544 -34.09 12.68 0.08
N GLY A 545 -35.36 12.94 0.08
CA GLY A 545 -36.17 13.20 -1.10
C GLY A 545 -36.70 14.62 -1.10
N SER A 546 -36.57 15.31 -2.20
CA SER A 546 -36.95 16.71 -2.35
C SER A 546 -37.93 16.95 -3.51
N VAL A 547 -38.60 18.07 -3.47
CA VAL A 547 -39.45 18.59 -4.57
C VAL A 547 -38.64 18.89 -5.85
N ASP A 548 -37.30 18.98 -5.75
CA ASP A 548 -36.40 19.17 -6.90
C ASP A 548 -36.20 17.91 -7.76
N LYS A 549 -36.86 16.79 -7.42
CA LYS A 549 -36.84 15.49 -8.13
C LYS A 549 -35.49 14.73 -8.04
N THR A 550 -34.69 15.01 -7.03
CA THR A 550 -33.48 14.26 -6.69
C THR A 550 -33.58 13.60 -5.30
#